data_d0bb3adfc487b9d07cf078fd18b759fa
#
_entry.id   d0bb3adfc487b9d07cf078fd18b759fa
#
_cell.length_a   1.000
_cell.length_b   1.000
_cell.length_c   1.000
_cell.angle_alpha   90.00
_cell.angle_beta   90.00
_cell.angle_gamma   90.00
#
_symmetry.space_group_name_H-M   'P 1'
#
loop_
_entity.id
_entity.type
_entity.pdbx_description
1 polymer ?
#
loop_
_entity_poly.entity_id
_entity_poly.type
_entity_poly.pdbx_seq_one_letter_code
_entity_poly.pdbx_strand_id
1 'polypeptide(L)'
;YGSFGISLENSSVDYSGNNLATETAIGVHQGISLRSDRNSSFSVGYGLKSYTIDYGSSAGPSGDGSDGIKLGSLNALGIDVSFLGSLGERIRVGAKALNINSPTIGNANLATRLPQRAQIGLAYSPYDLVWTTAALNKSVGHPTNFSSGFSYEVQQNLFLRAGMQSSPNRFSSGLEFYFKKVSITYGFITHPVLP
;
A
#
# COMPACT_ATOMS: atom_id res chain seq x y z
N TYR A 1 13.71 -12.49 17.52
CA TYR A 1 12.44 -12.99 16.99
C TYR A 1 12.01 -12.12 15.84
N GLY A 2 11.57 -12.71 14.72
CA GLY A 2 11.16 -12.02 13.52
C GLY A 2 9.79 -12.50 13.03
N SER A 3 9.18 -11.75 12.12
CA SER A 3 7.96 -12.11 11.41
C SER A 3 8.27 -12.33 9.94
N PHE A 4 7.55 -13.25 9.33
CA PHE A 4 7.63 -13.54 7.91
C PHE A 4 6.24 -13.35 7.29
N GLY A 5 6.19 -12.80 6.08
CA GLY A 5 4.96 -12.56 5.36
C GLY A 5 5.09 -12.82 3.87
N ILE A 6 3.99 -13.22 3.27
CA ILE A 6 3.86 -13.37 1.82
C ILE A 6 2.71 -12.46 1.38
N SER A 7 2.89 -11.76 0.28
CA SER A 7 1.84 -10.96 -0.36
C SER A 7 1.60 -11.42 -1.79
N LEU A 8 0.34 -11.39 -2.19
CA LEU A 8 -0.10 -11.61 -3.57
C LEU A 8 -1.05 -10.48 -3.94
N GLU A 9 -0.73 -9.79 -5.01
CA GLU A 9 -1.57 -8.74 -5.60
C GLU A 9 -1.83 -9.13 -7.05
N ASN A 10 -3.08 -9.07 -7.47
CA ASN A 10 -3.45 -9.32 -8.86
C ASN A 10 -4.48 -8.27 -9.30
N SER A 11 -4.27 -7.73 -10.49
CA SER A 11 -5.17 -6.75 -11.11
C SER A 11 -5.25 -7.04 -12.59
N SER A 12 -6.45 -7.00 -13.17
CA SER A 12 -6.65 -7.18 -14.61
C SER A 12 -7.43 -6.01 -15.20
N VAL A 13 -7.16 -5.73 -16.44
CA VAL A 13 -7.90 -4.75 -17.25
C VAL A 13 -8.51 -5.49 -18.42
N ASP A 14 -9.83 -5.57 -18.41
CA ASP A 14 -10.61 -6.24 -19.45
C ASP A 14 -11.43 -5.20 -20.23
N TYR A 15 -11.50 -5.36 -21.52
CA TYR A 15 -12.33 -4.52 -22.40
C TYR A 15 -13.07 -5.39 -23.40
N SER A 16 -14.38 -5.24 -23.46
CA SER A 16 -15.28 -5.98 -24.39
C SER A 16 -15.05 -7.50 -24.42
N GLY A 17 -14.79 -8.09 -23.24
CA GLY A 17 -14.55 -9.54 -23.10
C GLY A 17 -13.12 -9.99 -23.41
N ASN A 18 -12.21 -9.07 -23.78
CA ASN A 18 -10.81 -9.35 -24.02
C ASN A 18 -9.96 -8.84 -22.84
N ASN A 19 -9.04 -9.67 -22.35
CA ASN A 19 -8.05 -9.25 -21.36
C ASN A 19 -6.96 -8.44 -22.06
N LEU A 20 -6.80 -7.16 -21.63
CA LEU A 20 -5.78 -6.26 -22.18
C LEU A 20 -4.46 -6.37 -21.46
N ALA A 21 -4.50 -6.52 -20.12
CA ALA A 21 -3.33 -6.69 -19.31
C ALA A 21 -3.71 -7.31 -17.96
N THR A 22 -2.83 -8.16 -17.46
CA THR A 22 -2.89 -8.70 -16.09
C THR A 22 -1.60 -8.37 -15.38
N GLU A 23 -1.71 -7.68 -14.27
CA GLU A 23 -0.59 -7.36 -13.38
C GLU A 23 -0.63 -8.28 -12.17
N THR A 24 0.43 -9.03 -11.94
CA THR A 24 0.60 -9.88 -10.76
C THR A 24 1.85 -9.46 -10.01
N ALA A 25 1.74 -9.31 -8.71
CA ALA A 25 2.88 -9.06 -7.86
C ALA A 25 2.90 -10.04 -6.68
N ILE A 26 4.01 -10.75 -6.55
CA ILE A 26 4.25 -11.71 -5.47
C ILE A 26 5.41 -11.20 -4.64
N GLY A 27 5.19 -11.06 -3.33
CA GLY A 27 6.18 -10.53 -2.40
C GLY A 27 6.46 -11.47 -1.24
N VAL A 28 7.72 -11.48 -0.81
CA VAL A 28 8.19 -12.14 0.40
C VAL A 28 8.79 -11.07 1.30
N HIS A 29 8.38 -11.04 2.56
CA HIS A 29 8.74 -9.98 3.50
C HIS A 29 9.24 -10.60 4.80
N GLN A 30 10.26 -9.98 5.38
CA GLN A 30 10.75 -10.33 6.71
C GLN A 30 10.86 -9.09 7.58
N GLY A 31 10.38 -9.17 8.80
CA GLY A 31 10.55 -8.18 9.85
C GLY A 31 11.42 -8.73 10.98
N ILE A 32 12.36 -7.95 11.47
CA ILE A 32 13.27 -8.31 12.55
C ILE A 32 13.13 -7.26 13.66
N SER A 33 12.84 -7.70 14.86
CA SER A 33 12.89 -6.84 16.06
C SER A 33 14.33 -6.74 16.54
N LEU A 34 14.91 -5.54 16.42
CA LEU A 34 16.28 -5.27 16.86
C LEU A 34 16.32 -4.93 18.35
N ARG A 35 15.26 -4.30 18.85
CA ARG A 35 15.10 -3.94 20.25
C ARG A 35 13.64 -4.09 20.67
N SER A 36 13.42 -4.66 21.81
CA SER A 36 12.08 -4.79 22.40
C SER A 36 12.23 -4.74 23.92
N ASP A 37 12.17 -3.53 24.46
CA ASP A 37 12.18 -3.26 25.87
C ASP A 37 10.77 -2.91 26.35
N ARG A 38 10.59 -2.80 27.67
CA ARG A 38 9.30 -2.43 28.27
C ARG A 38 8.76 -1.09 27.77
N ASN A 39 9.65 -0.11 27.46
CA ASN A 39 9.27 1.24 27.09
C ASN A 39 9.63 1.61 25.64
N SER A 40 10.30 0.75 24.91
CA SER A 40 10.66 1.05 23.51
C SER A 40 10.81 -0.23 22.70
N SER A 41 10.43 -0.12 21.44
CA SER A 41 10.72 -1.16 20.47
C SER A 41 11.27 -0.56 19.19
N PHE A 42 12.11 -1.30 18.50
CA PHE A 42 12.62 -0.93 17.20
C PHE A 42 12.73 -2.16 16.31
N SER A 43 12.10 -2.10 15.16
CA SER A 43 12.07 -3.20 14.19
C SER A 43 12.41 -2.68 12.79
N VAL A 44 13.09 -3.50 12.03
CA VAL A 44 13.38 -3.27 10.61
C VAL A 44 12.73 -4.37 9.78
N GLY A 45 12.33 -4.02 8.58
CA GLY A 45 11.76 -4.97 7.63
C GLY A 45 12.35 -4.78 6.25
N TYR A 46 12.41 -5.86 5.52
CA TYR A 46 12.78 -5.86 4.12
C TYR A 46 11.88 -6.83 3.35
N GLY A 47 11.76 -6.59 2.06
CA GLY A 47 10.95 -7.40 1.18
C GLY A 47 11.53 -7.48 -0.22
N LEU A 48 11.26 -8.60 -0.88
CA LEU A 48 11.49 -8.80 -2.30
C LEU A 48 10.13 -9.00 -2.97
N LYS A 49 9.87 -8.26 -4.04
CA LYS A 49 8.60 -8.31 -4.76
C LYS A 49 8.83 -8.53 -6.25
N SER A 50 8.35 -9.65 -6.76
CA SER A 50 8.35 -9.95 -8.19
C SER A 50 7.09 -9.38 -8.82
N TYR A 51 7.26 -8.54 -9.83
CA TYR A 51 6.18 -7.99 -10.64
C TYR A 51 6.17 -8.68 -11.98
N THR A 52 4.99 -9.09 -12.43
CA THR A 52 4.75 -9.64 -13.77
C THR A 52 3.59 -8.87 -14.39
N ILE A 53 3.80 -8.33 -15.58
CA ILE A 53 2.73 -7.77 -16.41
C ILE A 53 2.59 -8.70 -17.61
N ASP A 54 1.44 -9.31 -17.74
CA ASP A 54 1.08 -10.13 -18.90
C ASP A 54 0.14 -9.30 -19.78
N TYR A 55 0.60 -8.97 -20.98
CA TYR A 55 -0.21 -8.29 -21.97
C TYR A 55 -0.99 -9.31 -22.77
N GLY A 56 -2.29 -9.10 -22.90
CA GLY A 56 -3.14 -9.91 -23.73
C GLY A 56 -2.76 -9.90 -25.20
N SER A 57 -3.67 -10.24 -26.05
CA SER A 57 -3.49 -10.14 -27.50
C SER A 57 -3.69 -8.69 -27.97
N SER A 58 -2.99 -8.30 -29.03
CA SER A 58 -3.28 -7.04 -29.73
C SER A 58 -4.69 -7.11 -30.36
N ALA A 59 -5.26 -5.94 -30.67
CA ALA A 59 -6.59 -5.88 -31.31
C ALA A 59 -6.62 -6.56 -32.69
N GLY A 60 -5.48 -6.69 -33.32
CA GLY A 60 -5.37 -7.21 -34.69
C GLY A 60 -5.99 -6.30 -35.75
N PRO A 61 -5.88 -6.63 -37.04
CA PRO A 61 -6.53 -5.92 -38.11
C PRO A 61 -8.06 -5.89 -38.03
N SER A 62 -8.69 -6.92 -37.48
CA SER A 62 -10.14 -6.97 -37.27
C SER A 62 -10.62 -6.01 -36.14
N GLY A 63 -9.74 -5.60 -35.25
CA GLY A 63 -10.07 -4.73 -34.14
C GLY A 63 -10.79 -5.42 -32.98
N ASP A 64 -11.14 -6.70 -33.09
CA ASP A 64 -11.84 -7.50 -32.07
C ASP A 64 -10.93 -8.49 -31.32
N GLY A 65 -9.65 -8.54 -31.67
CA GLY A 65 -8.66 -9.41 -31.08
C GLY A 65 -8.63 -10.84 -31.64
N SER A 66 -9.53 -11.20 -32.54
CA SER A 66 -9.62 -12.57 -33.09
C SER A 66 -8.38 -12.97 -33.91
N ASP A 67 -7.72 -12.03 -34.53
CA ASP A 67 -6.48 -12.15 -35.30
C ASP A 67 -5.30 -11.41 -34.66
N GLY A 68 -5.45 -11.09 -33.37
CA GLY A 68 -4.41 -10.44 -32.59
C GLY A 68 -3.21 -11.34 -32.28
N ILE A 69 -2.04 -10.74 -32.17
CA ILE A 69 -0.82 -11.42 -31.72
C ILE A 69 -0.65 -11.28 -30.20
N LYS A 70 -0.16 -12.33 -29.55
CA LYS A 70 0.20 -12.26 -28.13
C LYS A 70 1.37 -11.31 -27.91
N LEU A 71 1.20 -10.36 -27.01
CA LEU A 71 2.21 -9.33 -26.72
C LEU A 71 3.27 -9.79 -25.71
N GLY A 72 3.01 -10.91 -25.01
CA GLY A 72 3.95 -11.50 -24.07
C GLY A 72 3.88 -10.89 -22.67
N SER A 73 4.82 -11.31 -21.83
CA SER A 73 4.90 -10.89 -20.42
C SER A 73 6.23 -10.19 -20.13
N LEU A 74 6.20 -9.29 -19.18
CA LEU A 74 7.34 -8.54 -18.67
C LEU A 74 7.48 -8.76 -17.17
N ASN A 75 8.72 -8.85 -16.68
CA ASN A 75 9.00 -9.10 -15.28
C ASN A 75 9.97 -8.06 -14.71
N ALA A 76 9.81 -7.76 -13.43
CA ALA A 76 10.74 -6.92 -12.69
C ALA A 76 10.81 -7.36 -11.23
N LEU A 77 11.94 -7.10 -10.56
CA LEU A 77 12.15 -7.40 -9.15
C LEU A 77 12.32 -6.10 -8.36
N GLY A 78 11.43 -5.83 -7.43
CA GLY A 78 11.47 -4.72 -6.49
C GLY A 78 12.07 -5.12 -5.15
N ILE A 79 12.75 -4.18 -4.51
CA ILE A 79 13.29 -4.30 -3.16
C ILE A 79 12.62 -3.24 -2.30
N ASP A 80 12.10 -3.68 -1.16
CA ASP A 80 11.40 -2.83 -0.18
C ASP A 80 12.16 -2.85 1.15
N VAL A 81 12.15 -1.71 1.84
CA VAL A 81 12.69 -1.60 3.20
C VAL A 81 11.71 -0.82 4.07
N SER A 82 11.68 -1.16 5.36
CA SER A 82 10.83 -0.47 6.33
C SER A 82 11.46 -0.46 7.71
N PHE A 83 11.03 0.49 8.54
CA PHE A 83 11.29 0.46 9.95
C PHE A 83 10.04 0.86 10.74
N LEU A 84 9.95 0.37 11.95
CA LEU A 84 8.91 0.70 12.92
C LEU A 84 9.57 0.85 14.29
N GLY A 85 9.27 1.96 14.95
CA GLY A 85 9.69 2.24 16.32
C GLY A 85 8.50 2.58 17.20
N SER A 86 8.57 2.23 18.47
CA SER A 86 7.64 2.72 19.49
C SER A 86 8.42 3.27 20.69
N LEU A 87 7.89 4.33 21.29
CA LEU A 87 8.40 4.95 22.49
C LEU A 87 7.27 5.08 23.50
N GLY A 88 7.39 4.36 24.61
CA GLY A 88 6.29 4.14 25.51
C GLY A 88 5.13 3.45 24.80
N GLU A 89 3.96 3.56 25.37
CA GLU A 89 2.71 3.04 24.78
C GLU A 89 2.03 4.07 23.88
N ARG A 90 2.57 5.30 23.81
CA ARG A 90 1.90 6.48 23.26
C ARG A 90 2.44 6.97 21.92
N ILE A 91 3.66 6.66 21.56
CA ILE A 91 4.29 7.14 20.31
C ILE A 91 4.70 5.96 19.45
N ARG A 92 4.33 5.99 18.18
CA ARG A 92 4.80 5.04 17.16
C ARG A 92 5.25 5.81 15.92
N VAL A 93 6.40 5.46 15.41
CA VAL A 93 6.97 6.06 14.19
C VAL A 93 7.26 4.93 13.21
N GLY A 94 6.86 5.12 11.98
CA GLY A 94 7.13 4.16 10.92
C GLY A 94 7.59 4.85 9.65
N ALA A 95 8.47 4.19 8.90
CA ALA A 95 8.74 4.57 7.53
C ALA A 95 8.92 3.33 6.67
N LYS A 96 8.61 3.49 5.40
CA LYS A 96 8.87 2.47 4.38
C LYS A 96 9.27 3.12 3.06
N ALA A 97 10.15 2.44 2.35
CA ALA A 97 10.51 2.77 0.99
C ALA A 97 10.33 1.52 0.13
N LEU A 98 9.55 1.66 -0.92
CA LEU A 98 9.21 0.60 -1.86
C LEU A 98 9.97 0.81 -3.16
N ASN A 99 10.39 -0.29 -3.78
CA ASN A 99 11.12 -0.28 -5.05
C ASN A 99 12.41 0.57 -4.99
N ILE A 100 13.18 0.47 -3.91
CA ILE A 100 14.39 1.28 -3.70
C ILE A 100 15.45 1.09 -4.80
N ASN A 101 15.42 -0.07 -5.46
CA ASN A 101 16.31 -0.41 -6.59
C ASN A 101 15.82 0.16 -7.94
N SER A 102 14.71 0.94 -7.97
CA SER A 102 14.13 1.50 -9.21
C SER A 102 13.96 0.45 -10.31
N PRO A 103 13.26 -0.65 -10.06
CA PRO A 103 13.17 -1.73 -11.03
C PRO A 103 12.54 -1.24 -12.33
N THR A 104 13.08 -1.73 -13.43
CA THR A 104 12.59 -1.41 -14.77
C THR A 104 11.85 -2.62 -15.32
N ILE A 105 10.65 -2.40 -15.82
CA ILE A 105 9.84 -3.41 -16.50
C ILE A 105 9.76 -3.07 -17.98
N GLY A 106 10.07 -4.02 -18.86
CA GLY A 106 10.09 -3.83 -20.30
C GLY A 106 11.45 -4.07 -20.93
N ASN A 107 11.47 -4.00 -22.26
CA ASN A 107 12.67 -4.14 -23.09
C ASN A 107 13.25 -2.77 -23.45
N ALA A 108 14.49 -2.73 -23.89
CA ALA A 108 15.34 -1.55 -24.07
C ALA A 108 14.66 -0.29 -24.65
N ASN A 109 13.67 -0.42 -25.53
CA ASN A 109 12.99 0.70 -26.18
C ASN A 109 11.63 1.05 -25.56
N LEU A 110 11.07 0.19 -24.71
CA LEU A 110 9.77 0.34 -24.05
C LEU A 110 9.86 0.14 -22.55
N ALA A 111 11.04 0.34 -21.99
CA ALA A 111 11.29 0.15 -20.58
C ALA A 111 10.62 1.25 -19.75
N THR A 112 9.77 0.85 -18.80
CA THR A 112 9.15 1.74 -17.82
C THR A 112 9.72 1.45 -16.44
N ARG A 113 10.11 2.48 -15.72
CA ARG A 113 10.55 2.33 -14.33
C ARG A 113 9.34 2.23 -13.41
N LEU A 114 9.32 1.22 -12.58
CA LEU A 114 8.35 1.15 -11.50
C LEU A 114 8.60 2.27 -10.50
N PRO A 115 7.56 2.99 -10.07
CA PRO A 115 7.73 4.16 -9.22
C PRO A 115 8.29 3.76 -7.85
N GLN A 116 9.34 4.44 -7.43
CA GLN A 116 9.77 4.44 -6.05
C GLN A 116 8.73 5.16 -5.20
N ARG A 117 8.41 4.59 -4.04
CA ARG A 117 7.48 5.19 -3.08
C ARG A 117 8.14 5.26 -1.71
N ALA A 118 8.04 6.40 -1.07
CA ALA A 118 8.46 6.61 0.31
C ALA A 118 7.28 7.04 1.15
N GLN A 119 7.18 6.49 2.34
CA GLN A 119 6.16 6.85 3.32
C GLN A 119 6.81 6.98 4.69
N ILE A 120 6.47 8.03 5.40
CA ILE A 120 6.80 8.21 6.82
C ILE A 120 5.52 8.54 7.57
N GLY A 121 5.36 7.97 8.75
CA GLY A 121 4.19 8.17 9.59
C GLY A 121 4.52 8.23 11.06
N LEU A 122 3.72 9.00 11.77
CA LEU A 122 3.71 9.14 13.22
C LEU A 122 2.31 8.81 13.74
N ALA A 123 2.24 8.03 14.80
CA ALA A 123 1.02 7.85 15.57
C ALA A 123 1.29 8.27 17.02
N TYR A 124 0.37 9.02 17.58
CA TYR A 124 0.45 9.54 18.93
C TYR A 124 -0.88 9.36 19.67
N SER A 125 -0.80 8.86 20.89
CA SER A 125 -1.93 8.72 21.80
C SER A 125 -1.85 9.77 22.91
N PRO A 126 -2.52 10.92 22.77
CA PRO A 126 -2.51 11.97 23.80
C PRO A 126 -3.20 11.54 25.10
N TYR A 127 -4.22 10.73 24.98
CA TYR A 127 -5.01 10.16 26.07
C TYR A 127 -5.24 8.68 25.81
N ASP A 128 -5.56 7.93 26.85
CA ASP A 128 -6.01 6.55 26.71
C ASP A 128 -7.23 6.52 25.79
N LEU A 129 -7.35 5.49 24.98
CA LEU A 129 -8.43 5.29 24.00
C LEU A 129 -8.41 6.24 22.77
N VAL A 130 -7.49 7.22 22.70
CA VAL A 130 -7.38 8.17 21.59
C VAL A 130 -6.07 7.96 20.86
N TRP A 131 -6.14 7.81 19.53
CA TRP A 131 -4.99 7.79 18.64
C TRP A 131 -5.12 8.85 17.55
N THR A 132 -4.08 9.61 17.35
CA THR A 132 -3.91 10.51 16.22
C THR A 132 -2.78 10.02 15.33
N THR A 133 -2.94 10.16 14.04
CA THR A 133 -1.93 9.74 13.06
C THR A 133 -1.67 10.84 12.05
N ALA A 134 -0.43 10.93 11.61
CA ALA A 134 -0.02 11.79 10.48
C ALA A 134 0.95 11.00 9.62
N ALA A 135 0.81 11.10 8.30
CA ALA A 135 1.71 10.45 7.38
C ALA A 135 1.95 11.29 6.12
N LEU A 136 3.15 11.19 5.60
CA LEU A 136 3.57 11.73 4.32
C LEU A 136 3.87 10.58 3.38
N ASN A 137 3.30 10.64 2.19
CA ASN A 137 3.51 9.67 1.12
C ASN A 137 4.07 10.40 -0.10
N LYS A 138 5.16 9.91 -0.64
CA LYS A 138 5.76 10.39 -1.88
C LYS A 138 5.96 9.24 -2.83
N SER A 139 5.44 9.38 -4.04
CA SER A 139 5.76 8.53 -5.18
C SER A 139 6.49 9.38 -6.21
N VAL A 140 7.54 8.84 -6.82
CA VAL A 140 8.26 9.55 -7.89
C VAL A 140 7.29 9.85 -9.04
N GLY A 141 7.30 11.08 -9.52
CA GLY A 141 6.36 11.54 -10.58
C GLY A 141 4.99 12.01 -10.09
N HIS A 142 4.68 11.89 -8.80
CA HIS A 142 3.40 12.33 -8.23
C HIS A 142 3.57 13.38 -7.15
N PRO A 143 2.56 14.23 -6.88
CA PRO A 143 2.57 15.15 -5.75
C PRO A 143 2.75 14.41 -4.42
N THR A 144 3.36 15.08 -3.44
CA THR A 144 3.42 14.56 -2.08
C THR A 144 2.03 14.57 -1.47
N ASN A 145 1.65 13.44 -0.89
CA ASN A 145 0.35 13.27 -0.25
C ASN A 145 0.55 13.30 1.27
N PHE A 146 -0.17 14.19 1.93
CA PHE A 146 -0.28 14.21 3.38
C PHE A 146 -1.59 13.53 3.77
N SER A 147 -1.56 12.70 4.81
CA SER A 147 -2.75 12.13 5.42
C SER A 147 -2.69 12.28 6.93
N SER A 148 -3.83 12.52 7.54
CA SER A 148 -3.98 12.49 8.99
C SER A 148 -5.23 11.74 9.38
N GLY A 149 -5.22 11.17 10.57
CA GLY A 149 -6.31 10.36 11.07
C GLY A 149 -6.46 10.49 12.57
N PHE A 150 -7.66 10.17 13.01
CA PHE A 150 -8.06 10.15 14.40
C PHE A 150 -8.84 8.86 14.66
N SER A 151 -8.59 8.21 15.78
CA SER A 151 -9.33 7.04 16.23
C SER A 151 -9.64 7.20 17.72
N TYR A 152 -10.88 6.98 18.09
CA TYR A 152 -11.36 7.05 19.46
C TYR A 152 -12.16 5.79 19.81
N GLU A 153 -11.79 5.11 20.87
CA GLU A 153 -12.57 4.01 21.43
C GLU A 153 -13.71 4.58 22.27
N VAL A 154 -14.90 4.65 21.67
CA VAL A 154 -16.10 5.23 22.29
C VAL A 154 -16.63 4.32 23.40
N GLN A 155 -16.54 3.02 23.19
CA GLN A 155 -16.94 1.97 24.10
C GLN A 155 -16.01 0.77 23.87
N GLN A 156 -15.89 -0.12 24.84
CA GLN A 156 -15.07 -1.32 24.70
C GLN A 156 -15.33 -2.01 23.36
N ASN A 157 -14.29 -2.14 22.56
CA ASN A 157 -14.30 -2.73 21.23
C ASN A 157 -15.07 -1.94 20.12
N LEU A 158 -15.53 -0.71 20.39
CA LEU A 158 -16.18 0.16 19.40
C LEU A 158 -15.34 1.40 19.15
N PHE A 159 -14.86 1.55 17.92
CA PHE A 159 -13.99 2.65 17.51
C PHE A 159 -14.68 3.55 16.51
N LEU A 160 -14.62 4.84 16.76
CA LEU A 160 -14.94 5.90 15.82
C LEU A 160 -13.63 6.34 15.15
N ARG A 161 -13.63 6.42 13.83
CA ARG A 161 -12.47 6.86 13.06
C ARG A 161 -12.83 8.00 12.12
N ALA A 162 -11.90 8.93 11.97
CA ALA A 162 -11.98 9.99 10.98
C ALA A 162 -10.61 10.22 10.37
N GLY A 163 -10.57 10.68 9.14
CA GLY A 163 -9.32 10.95 8.45
C GLY A 163 -9.49 11.93 7.31
N MET A 164 -8.37 12.52 6.95
CA MET A 164 -8.27 13.37 5.78
C MET A 164 -6.98 13.08 5.01
N GLN A 165 -7.02 13.33 3.73
CA GLN A 165 -5.90 13.15 2.81
C GLN A 165 -5.87 14.34 1.84
N SER A 166 -4.66 14.84 1.56
CA SER A 166 -4.43 15.79 0.47
C SER A 166 -4.08 15.04 -0.83
N SER A 167 -4.28 15.65 -1.98
CA SER A 167 -3.82 15.18 -3.29
C SER A 167 -4.25 13.74 -3.66
N PRO A 168 -5.54 13.50 -3.96
CA PRO A 168 -6.66 14.43 -3.95
C PRO A 168 -7.21 14.63 -2.54
N ASN A 169 -7.89 15.77 -2.31
CA ASN A 169 -8.54 16.03 -1.04
C ASN A 169 -9.67 15.04 -0.81
N ARG A 170 -9.55 14.25 0.24
CA ARG A 170 -10.53 13.25 0.65
C ARG A 170 -10.74 13.32 2.14
N PHE A 171 -11.99 13.17 2.56
CA PHE A 171 -12.37 12.99 3.95
C PHE A 171 -12.93 11.59 4.12
N SER A 172 -12.62 10.97 5.23
CA SER A 172 -13.14 9.66 5.58
C SER A 172 -13.66 9.65 7.01
N SER A 173 -14.69 8.86 7.25
CA SER A 173 -15.16 8.55 8.60
C SER A 173 -15.59 7.09 8.64
N GLY A 174 -15.56 6.48 9.82
CA GLY A 174 -15.92 5.08 9.93
C GLY A 174 -16.11 4.65 11.37
N LEU A 175 -16.76 3.52 11.49
CA LEU A 175 -16.95 2.77 12.74
C LEU A 175 -16.31 1.41 12.58
N GLU A 176 -15.65 0.94 13.62
CA GLU A 176 -15.10 -0.39 13.69
C GLU A 176 -15.50 -1.04 15.00
N PHE A 177 -16.02 -2.23 14.89
CA PHE A 177 -16.44 -3.04 16.03
C PHE A 177 -15.67 -4.36 16.07
N TYR A 178 -15.07 -4.67 17.19
CA TYR A 178 -14.38 -5.93 17.43
C TYR A 178 -15.27 -6.88 18.24
N PHE A 179 -15.44 -8.09 17.76
CA PHE A 179 -16.10 -9.15 18.48
C PHE A 179 -15.22 -10.40 18.48
N LYS A 180 -14.59 -10.70 19.60
CA LYS A 180 -13.63 -11.81 19.75
C LYS A 180 -12.52 -11.79 18.68
N LYS A 181 -12.65 -12.63 17.66
CA LYS A 181 -11.68 -12.76 16.54
C LYS A 181 -12.16 -12.12 15.24
N VAL A 182 -13.31 -11.48 15.25
CA VAL A 182 -13.93 -10.85 14.08
C VAL A 182 -13.95 -9.35 14.27
N SER A 183 -13.56 -8.60 13.26
CA SER A 183 -13.77 -7.15 13.20
C SER A 183 -14.73 -6.82 12.07
N ILE A 184 -15.65 -5.90 12.32
CA ILE A 184 -16.58 -5.36 11.35
C ILE A 184 -16.26 -3.87 11.22
N THR A 185 -15.91 -3.44 10.03
CA THR A 185 -15.59 -2.04 9.74
C THR A 185 -16.58 -1.51 8.71
N TYR A 186 -17.19 -0.37 9.03
CA TYR A 186 -17.98 0.40 8.10
C TYR A 186 -17.31 1.76 7.88
N GLY A 187 -17.08 2.14 6.64
CA GLY A 187 -16.38 3.37 6.30
C GLY A 187 -17.05 4.15 5.17
N PHE A 188 -16.96 5.45 5.25
CA PHE A 188 -17.38 6.40 4.24
C PHE A 188 -16.16 7.23 3.80
N ILE A 189 -16.01 7.41 2.49
CA ILE A 189 -14.95 8.23 1.89
C ILE A 189 -15.57 9.15 0.87
N THR A 190 -15.25 10.45 0.96
CA THR A 190 -15.63 11.42 -0.07
C THR A 190 -14.76 11.22 -1.30
N HIS A 191 -15.37 11.25 -2.47
CA HIS A 191 -14.63 11.35 -3.73
C HIS A 191 -14.52 12.81 -4.15
N PRO A 192 -13.33 13.28 -4.59
CA PRO A 192 -13.26 14.59 -5.21
C PRO A 192 -14.15 14.58 -6.46
N VAL A 193 -14.94 15.62 -6.60
CA VAL A 193 -15.69 15.85 -7.85
C VAL A 193 -14.65 16.05 -8.93
N LEU A 194 -14.71 15.26 -10.00
CA LEU A 194 -13.92 15.51 -11.18
C LEU A 194 -14.35 16.88 -11.75
N PRO A 195 -13.40 17.75 -12.09
CA PRO A 195 -13.69 19.03 -12.71
C PRO A 195 -14.35 18.87 -14.06
#